data_8dc04fdbe3eb4c48bbf3d62dcdfedbbe
#
_entry.id   8dc04fdbe3eb4c48bbf3d62dcdfedbbe
#
_cell.length_a   1.000
_cell.length_b   1.000
_cell.length_c   1.000
_cell.angle_alpha   90.00
_cell.angle_beta   90.00
_cell.angle_gamma   90.00
#
_symmetry.space_group_name_H-M   'P 1'
#
loop_
_entity.id
_entity.type
_entity.pdbx_description
1 polymer ?
#
loop_
_entity_poly.entity_id
_entity_poly.type
_entity_poly.pdbx_seq_one_letter_code
_entity_poly.pdbx_strand_id
1 'polypeptide(L)'
;IDVAQVPGTGAGGRVSKHDILNAVEGGAGAGRAAQPAPATGPASAPAAAAPARPSAPPPATGGASASAVLENAVPREKMYFGHYEVQPMSVMRQRIAEHMVLSKHVSPHVYSVDEADMTPIATLRAKMKNKFEETTGTKLTFMPFFVRAAVEALRAFPTVNSSVDGTNIVLHKECNIGIAVALDWGLIVPVIKNAEEKNFLGIARTMNDLAERARAKKLKPEEVAEGTFAITNPGVFGGLFGLPVINQPNVAILGLGTIEKRPVVIDDAIAIRSMVYLTLSYDHRVVDGAVAHQFMAKLKHTLENWTENIL
;
A
#
# COMPACT_ATOMS: atom_id res chain seq x y z
N ILE A 1 -20.86 38.97 -23.73
CA ILE A 1 -19.64 39.67 -23.29
C ILE A 1 -18.46 38.92 -23.85
N ASP A 2 -17.55 39.60 -24.52
CA ASP A 2 -16.31 39.00 -25.01
C ASP A 2 -15.36 38.81 -23.82
N VAL A 3 -15.11 37.56 -23.45
CA VAL A 3 -14.29 37.19 -22.29
C VAL A 3 -12.84 37.69 -22.41
N ALA A 4 -12.36 37.94 -23.64
CA ALA A 4 -11.03 38.50 -23.90
C ALA A 4 -10.86 39.98 -23.46
N GLN A 5 -11.96 40.68 -23.20
CA GLN A 5 -11.97 42.08 -22.75
C GLN A 5 -12.21 42.24 -21.24
N VAL A 6 -12.38 41.15 -20.49
CA VAL A 6 -12.60 41.18 -19.05
C VAL A 6 -11.25 41.14 -18.33
N PRO A 7 -10.88 42.16 -17.52
CA PRO A 7 -9.63 42.11 -16.75
C PRO A 7 -9.72 41.07 -15.67
N GLY A 8 -8.79 40.09 -15.69
CA GLY A 8 -8.73 38.99 -14.70
C GLY A 8 -8.06 39.41 -13.39
N THR A 9 -8.72 39.18 -12.26
CA THR A 9 -8.16 39.41 -10.90
C THR A 9 -7.54 38.15 -10.29
N GLY A 10 -7.58 37.00 -10.96
CA GLY A 10 -6.99 35.75 -10.51
C GLY A 10 -5.47 35.72 -10.62
N ALA A 11 -4.83 34.79 -9.91
CA ALA A 11 -3.38 34.59 -9.89
C ALA A 11 -2.82 34.43 -11.33
N GLY A 12 -1.87 35.30 -11.71
CA GLY A 12 -1.30 35.33 -13.04
C GLY A 12 -2.20 36.04 -14.10
N GLY A 13 -3.15 36.88 -13.68
CA GLY A 13 -4.02 37.65 -14.62
C GLY A 13 -5.15 36.79 -15.22
N ARG A 14 -5.50 35.65 -14.65
CA ARG A 14 -6.59 34.80 -15.14
C ARG A 14 -7.96 35.38 -14.78
N VAL A 15 -8.88 35.33 -15.74
CA VAL A 15 -10.26 35.73 -15.54
C VAL A 15 -10.98 34.70 -14.71
N SER A 16 -11.51 35.09 -13.55
CA SER A 16 -12.30 34.26 -12.65
C SER A 16 -13.81 34.38 -12.92
N LYS A 17 -14.61 33.44 -12.37
CA LYS A 17 -16.07 33.50 -12.45
C LYS A 17 -16.61 34.84 -11.89
N HIS A 18 -15.95 35.38 -10.86
CA HIS A 18 -16.33 36.63 -10.21
C HIS A 18 -16.09 37.84 -11.12
N ASP A 19 -15.02 37.86 -11.90
CA ASP A 19 -14.71 38.90 -12.88
C ASP A 19 -15.76 38.96 -14.00
N ILE A 20 -16.21 37.77 -14.45
CA ILE A 20 -17.26 37.68 -15.47
C ILE A 20 -18.60 38.18 -14.93
N LEU A 21 -18.95 37.82 -13.69
CA LEU A 21 -20.19 38.29 -13.05
C LEU A 21 -20.18 39.82 -12.85
N ASN A 22 -19.06 40.38 -12.39
CA ASN A 22 -18.88 41.82 -12.23
C ASN A 22 -18.94 42.56 -13.57
N ALA A 23 -18.42 41.96 -14.65
CA ALA A 23 -18.51 42.51 -15.98
C ALA A 23 -19.93 42.45 -16.59
N VAL A 24 -20.75 41.51 -16.13
CA VAL A 24 -22.16 41.38 -16.52
C VAL A 24 -23.04 42.41 -15.78
N GLU A 25 -22.78 42.65 -14.50
CA GLU A 25 -23.58 43.51 -13.62
C GLU A 25 -23.16 44.98 -13.65
N GLY A 26 -21.88 45.28 -13.99
CA GLY A 26 -21.32 46.62 -14.07
C GLY A 26 -20.95 47.02 -15.48
N GLY A 27 -21.87 47.67 -16.21
CA GLY A 27 -21.54 48.32 -17.48
C GLY A 27 -20.44 49.36 -17.32
N ALA A 28 -19.36 49.18 -18.10
CA ALA A 28 -18.26 50.08 -18.44
C ALA A 28 -18.04 51.35 -17.57
N GLY A 29 -16.86 51.48 -16.98
CA GLY A 29 -16.38 52.79 -16.58
C GLY A 29 -15.22 52.84 -15.58
N ALA A 30 -14.14 53.46 -16.05
CA ALA A 30 -13.17 54.28 -15.34
C ALA A 30 -12.00 53.63 -14.61
N GLY A 31 -10.82 53.86 -15.19
CA GLY A 31 -9.50 53.66 -14.61
C GLY A 31 -9.24 54.46 -13.34
N ARG A 32 -8.41 53.94 -12.48
CA ARG A 32 -7.87 54.67 -11.33
C ARG A 32 -6.35 54.56 -11.25
N ALA A 33 -5.76 55.77 -11.22
CA ALA A 33 -4.35 56.07 -11.20
C ALA A 33 -3.61 55.58 -9.96
N ALA A 34 -2.32 55.43 -10.13
CA ALA A 34 -1.33 55.11 -9.09
C ALA A 34 -1.20 56.24 -8.02
N GLN A 35 -1.01 55.86 -6.79
CA GLN A 35 -0.63 56.75 -5.69
C GLN A 35 0.79 56.44 -5.17
N PRO A 36 1.61 57.44 -4.83
CA PRO A 36 3.02 57.27 -4.46
C PRO A 36 3.21 56.98 -2.98
N ALA A 37 4.37 56.40 -2.67
CA ALA A 37 4.82 56.03 -1.34
C ALA A 37 5.17 57.25 -0.47
N PRO A 38 5.01 57.18 0.87
CA PRO A 38 5.59 58.16 1.79
C PRO A 38 6.91 57.69 2.40
N ALA A 39 7.71 58.71 2.70
CA ALA A 39 9.11 58.68 3.08
C ALA A 39 9.38 58.30 4.55
N THR A 40 10.61 57.93 4.76
CA THR A 40 11.42 57.63 5.94
C THR A 40 11.23 58.52 7.17
N GLY A 41 11.29 57.90 8.38
CA GLY A 41 11.54 58.51 9.69
C GLY A 41 12.41 57.57 10.57
N PRO A 42 13.09 58.03 11.62
CA PRO A 42 14.45 57.64 12.00
C PRO A 42 14.56 56.48 12.98
N ALA A 43 15.79 55.91 13.00
CA ALA A 43 16.26 54.82 13.80
C ALA A 43 16.14 55.02 15.32
N SER A 44 15.76 53.97 16.05
CA SER A 44 16.01 53.82 17.47
C SER A 44 16.78 52.52 17.74
N ALA A 45 17.67 52.60 18.78
CA ALA A 45 18.78 51.74 19.11
C ALA A 45 18.45 50.32 19.56
N PRO A 46 19.43 49.39 19.67
CA PRO A 46 19.23 47.96 19.69
C PRO A 46 18.78 47.42 21.04
N ALA A 47 17.73 46.64 21.10
CA ALA A 47 17.35 45.80 22.22
C ALA A 47 18.00 44.41 22.08
N ALA A 48 18.46 43.86 23.21
CA ALA A 48 19.21 42.61 23.34
C ALA A 48 18.52 41.42 22.65
N ALA A 49 19.31 40.64 21.92
CA ALA A 49 18.90 39.48 21.17
C ALA A 49 18.38 38.37 22.08
N ALA A 50 17.08 38.03 21.92
CA ALA A 50 16.54 36.78 22.36
C ALA A 50 17.08 35.63 21.49
N PRO A 51 17.26 34.38 22.02
CA PRO A 51 17.75 33.27 21.22
C PRO A 51 16.87 33.02 20.01
N ALA A 52 17.47 32.96 18.83
CA ALA A 52 16.81 32.76 17.58
C ALA A 52 15.99 31.46 17.57
N ARG A 53 14.68 31.54 17.39
CA ARG A 53 13.88 30.39 17.03
C ARG A 53 14.40 29.85 15.71
N PRO A 54 14.54 28.48 15.57
CA PRO A 54 14.87 27.93 14.27
C PRO A 54 13.84 28.42 13.25
N SER A 55 14.33 29.07 12.22
CA SER A 55 13.47 29.56 11.12
C SER A 55 12.85 28.37 10.42
N ALA A 56 11.53 28.47 10.14
CA ALA A 56 10.87 27.50 9.28
C ALA A 56 11.66 27.37 7.95
N PRO A 57 11.81 26.15 7.40
CA PRO A 57 12.50 25.99 6.14
C PRO A 57 11.85 26.89 5.07
N PRO A 58 12.64 27.53 4.20
CA PRO A 58 12.09 28.39 3.15
C PRO A 58 11.14 27.56 2.28
N PRO A 59 10.08 28.15 1.74
CA PRO A 59 9.22 27.46 0.79
C PRO A 59 10.10 26.96 -0.36
N ALA A 60 10.00 25.65 -0.68
CA ALA A 60 10.78 25.03 -1.73
C ALA A 60 10.52 25.75 -3.07
N THR A 61 11.45 26.64 -3.46
CA THR A 61 11.43 27.30 -4.75
C THR A 61 12.03 26.37 -5.80
N GLY A 62 11.21 25.90 -6.69
CA GLY A 62 11.62 25.31 -7.98
C GLY A 62 12.07 23.86 -7.93
N GLY A 63 11.13 22.93 -8.06
CA GLY A 63 11.35 21.54 -8.37
C GLY A 63 10.04 20.80 -8.24
N ALA A 64 9.55 20.15 -9.27
CA ALA A 64 8.37 19.33 -9.41
C ALA A 64 7.30 19.57 -8.32
N SER A 65 6.17 20.11 -8.67
CA SER A 65 5.04 20.30 -7.74
C SER A 65 4.88 19.03 -6.90
N ALA A 66 5.02 19.16 -5.58
CA ALA A 66 4.60 18.12 -4.68
C ALA A 66 3.22 17.67 -5.15
N SER A 67 3.06 16.39 -5.46
CA SER A 67 1.79 15.88 -5.98
C SER A 67 0.70 16.34 -5.01
N ALA A 68 -0.38 16.90 -5.51
CA ALA A 68 -1.52 17.34 -4.69
C ALA A 68 -2.02 16.22 -3.76
N VAL A 69 -1.68 14.99 -4.08
CA VAL A 69 -1.95 13.76 -3.30
C VAL A 69 -1.19 13.73 -1.96
N LEU A 70 -0.05 14.41 -1.85
CA LEU A 70 0.74 14.47 -0.61
C LEU A 70 0.52 15.77 0.18
N GLU A 71 -0.45 16.59 -0.24
CA GLU A 71 -0.74 17.84 0.42
C GLU A 71 -1.37 17.60 1.81
N ASN A 72 -0.90 18.35 2.80
CA ASN A 72 -1.39 18.18 4.17
C ASN A 72 -2.76 18.86 4.35
N ALA A 73 -3.67 18.16 5.01
CA ALA A 73 -4.95 18.71 5.44
C ALA A 73 -4.81 19.75 6.59
N VAL A 74 -3.63 19.81 7.22
CA VAL A 74 -3.35 20.66 8.38
C VAL A 74 -2.37 21.77 7.99
N PRO A 75 -2.61 23.05 8.35
CA PRO A 75 -1.69 24.16 8.12
C PRO A 75 -0.31 23.90 8.71
N ARG A 76 0.76 24.33 7.99
CA ARG A 76 2.15 24.10 8.39
C ARG A 76 2.49 24.67 9.76
N GLU A 77 1.93 25.82 10.14
CA GLU A 77 2.13 26.45 11.44
C GLU A 77 1.70 25.58 12.61
N LYS A 78 0.76 24.68 12.38
CA LYS A 78 0.30 23.70 13.40
C LYS A 78 1.19 22.46 13.51
N MET A 79 2.11 22.24 12.56
CA MET A 79 3.03 21.10 12.57
C MET A 79 4.42 21.47 13.12
N TYR A 80 4.87 22.72 12.89
CA TYR A 80 6.20 23.18 13.31
C TYR A 80 6.12 23.92 14.64
N PHE A 81 6.06 23.16 15.76
CA PHE A 81 6.01 23.73 17.11
C PHE A 81 6.97 22.96 18.05
N GLY A 82 7.45 23.62 19.10
CA GLY A 82 8.38 23.03 20.05
C GLY A 82 9.75 22.72 19.44
N HIS A 83 10.38 21.63 19.90
CA HIS A 83 11.63 21.11 19.33
C HIS A 83 11.29 20.04 18.28
N TYR A 84 11.78 20.19 17.06
CA TYR A 84 11.53 19.27 15.96
C TYR A 84 12.75 19.12 15.06
N GLU A 85 12.81 17.98 14.36
CA GLU A 85 13.77 17.72 13.30
C GLU A 85 13.00 17.53 11.99
N VAL A 86 13.48 18.11 10.90
CA VAL A 86 12.89 17.96 9.56
C VAL A 86 13.76 17.02 8.75
N GLN A 87 13.21 15.84 8.44
CA GLN A 87 13.87 14.86 7.59
C GLN A 87 13.14 14.75 6.25
N PRO A 88 13.79 15.02 5.11
CA PRO A 88 13.17 14.88 3.79
C PRO A 88 12.93 13.41 3.45
N MET A 89 11.78 13.11 2.84
CA MET A 89 11.51 11.78 2.31
C MET A 89 12.44 11.50 1.12
N SER A 90 13.02 10.29 1.08
CA SER A 90 13.71 9.80 -0.13
C SER A 90 12.74 9.71 -1.31
N VAL A 91 13.25 9.77 -2.55
CA VAL A 91 12.44 9.66 -3.78
C VAL A 91 11.59 8.39 -3.78
N MET A 92 12.16 7.26 -3.35
CA MET A 92 11.43 6.00 -3.22
C MET A 92 10.28 6.13 -2.21
N ARG A 93 10.51 6.74 -1.04
CA ARG A 93 9.47 6.94 -0.03
C ARG A 93 8.34 7.84 -0.54
N GLN A 94 8.66 8.87 -1.31
CA GLN A 94 7.65 9.74 -1.94
C GLN A 94 6.76 8.94 -2.91
N ARG A 95 7.36 8.09 -3.77
CA ARG A 95 6.61 7.24 -4.71
C ARG A 95 5.71 6.23 -3.99
N ILE A 96 6.20 5.62 -2.91
CA ILE A 96 5.40 4.72 -2.09
C ILE A 96 4.22 5.49 -1.47
N ALA A 97 4.46 6.68 -0.93
CA ALA A 97 3.41 7.50 -0.32
C ALA A 97 2.33 7.87 -1.34
N GLU A 98 2.72 8.37 -2.53
CA GLU A 98 1.79 8.67 -3.63
C GLU A 98 0.94 7.45 -4.00
N HIS A 99 1.57 6.28 -4.16
CA HIS A 99 0.89 5.04 -4.52
C HIS A 99 -0.10 4.57 -3.44
N MET A 100 0.27 4.66 -2.17
CA MET A 100 -0.61 4.26 -1.06
C MET A 100 -1.80 5.21 -0.88
N VAL A 101 -1.58 6.52 -0.99
CA VAL A 101 -2.66 7.51 -0.95
C VAL A 101 -3.62 7.31 -2.13
N LEU A 102 -3.07 7.14 -3.35
CA LEU A 102 -3.88 6.85 -4.54
C LEU A 102 -4.72 5.59 -4.35
N SER A 103 -4.13 4.50 -3.86
CA SER A 103 -4.85 3.24 -3.63
C SER A 103 -6.02 3.44 -2.66
N LYS A 104 -5.80 4.14 -1.54
CA LYS A 104 -6.87 4.44 -0.57
C LYS A 104 -7.97 5.34 -1.12
N HIS A 105 -7.62 6.23 -2.07
CA HIS A 105 -8.56 7.14 -2.65
C HIS A 105 -9.44 6.50 -3.73
N VAL A 106 -8.84 5.64 -4.59
CA VAL A 106 -9.56 5.06 -5.74
C VAL A 106 -10.28 3.76 -5.42
N SER A 107 -9.79 2.98 -4.44
CA SER A 107 -10.38 1.68 -4.07
C SER A 107 -11.17 1.79 -2.77
N PRO A 108 -12.49 1.60 -2.77
CA PRO A 108 -13.27 1.42 -1.55
C PRO A 108 -12.85 0.12 -0.86
N HIS A 109 -11.91 0.25 0.11
CA HIS A 109 -11.38 -0.91 0.83
C HIS A 109 -12.40 -1.48 1.81
N VAL A 110 -12.72 -2.76 1.66
CA VAL A 110 -13.42 -3.56 2.66
C VAL A 110 -12.48 -4.68 3.13
N TYR A 111 -12.72 -5.19 4.32
CA TYR A 111 -11.84 -6.14 4.98
C TYR A 111 -12.63 -7.34 5.47
N SER A 112 -12.14 -8.54 5.19
CA SER A 112 -12.60 -9.79 5.81
C SER A 112 -11.48 -10.37 6.66
N VAL A 113 -11.84 -10.94 7.80
CA VAL A 113 -10.88 -11.57 8.73
C VAL A 113 -11.41 -12.96 9.06
N ASP A 114 -10.58 -13.96 8.84
CA ASP A 114 -10.84 -15.35 9.17
C ASP A 114 -9.73 -15.93 10.01
N GLU A 115 -10.01 -17.03 10.69
CA GLU A 115 -9.07 -17.80 11.48
C GLU A 115 -8.89 -19.18 10.88
N ALA A 116 -7.64 -19.67 10.77
CA ALA A 116 -7.33 -20.99 10.23
C ALA A 116 -6.45 -21.81 11.18
N ASP A 117 -6.73 -23.10 11.26
CA ASP A 117 -5.91 -24.08 11.99
C ASP A 117 -4.73 -24.55 11.13
N MET A 118 -3.55 -24.08 11.45
CA MET A 118 -2.29 -24.44 10.80
C MET A 118 -1.62 -25.66 11.42
N THR A 119 -2.24 -26.33 12.38
CA THR A 119 -1.64 -27.47 13.11
C THR A 119 -1.21 -28.61 12.17
N PRO A 120 -2.00 -29.00 11.14
CA PRO A 120 -1.56 -30.03 10.19
C PRO A 120 -0.29 -29.63 9.45
N ILE A 121 -0.24 -28.41 8.92
CA ILE A 121 0.92 -27.86 8.20
C ILE A 121 2.11 -27.65 9.13
N ALA A 122 1.90 -27.16 10.36
CA ALA A 122 2.96 -26.97 11.35
C ALA A 122 3.62 -28.32 11.71
N THR A 123 2.81 -29.36 11.88
CA THR A 123 3.28 -30.71 12.14
C THR A 123 4.04 -31.31 10.96
N LEU A 124 3.49 -31.18 9.74
CA LEU A 124 4.14 -31.62 8.50
C LEU A 124 5.49 -30.91 8.33
N ARG A 125 5.50 -29.58 8.47
CA ARG A 125 6.72 -28.78 8.36
C ARG A 125 7.76 -29.19 9.41
N ALA A 126 7.37 -29.40 10.66
CA ALA A 126 8.28 -29.82 11.72
C ALA A 126 8.95 -31.16 11.39
N LYS A 127 8.20 -32.13 10.86
CA LYS A 127 8.70 -33.44 10.44
C LYS A 127 9.61 -33.38 9.21
N MET A 128 9.28 -32.51 8.24
CA MET A 128 9.90 -32.53 6.92
C MET A 128 10.99 -31.49 6.72
N LYS A 129 11.11 -30.49 7.60
CA LYS A 129 11.99 -29.33 7.43
C LYS A 129 13.43 -29.72 7.07
N ASN A 130 14.06 -30.60 7.84
CA ASN A 130 15.47 -31.00 7.62
C ASN A 130 15.60 -31.82 6.33
N LYS A 131 14.76 -32.82 6.14
CA LYS A 131 14.76 -33.68 4.94
C LYS A 131 14.52 -32.86 3.67
N PHE A 132 13.59 -31.90 3.73
CA PHE A 132 13.31 -31.00 2.59
C PHE A 132 14.53 -30.15 2.23
N GLU A 133 15.20 -29.55 3.23
CA GLU A 133 16.40 -28.73 3.02
C GLU A 133 17.58 -29.58 2.50
N GLU A 134 17.81 -30.76 3.06
CA GLU A 134 18.83 -31.71 2.60
C GLU A 134 18.61 -32.19 1.18
N THR A 135 17.34 -32.48 0.81
CA THR A 135 17.03 -33.05 -0.51
C THR A 135 16.99 -31.97 -1.60
N THR A 136 16.51 -30.75 -1.27
CA THR A 136 16.20 -29.73 -2.26
C THR A 136 17.15 -28.53 -2.25
N GLY A 137 17.97 -28.37 -1.21
CA GLY A 137 18.80 -27.19 -0.95
C GLY A 137 17.98 -25.94 -0.59
N THR A 138 16.69 -26.09 -0.30
CA THR A 138 15.75 -24.98 -0.12
C THR A 138 15.13 -25.02 1.29
N LYS A 139 15.09 -23.88 1.97
CA LYS A 139 14.45 -23.79 3.31
C LYS A 139 12.93 -23.95 3.22
N LEU A 140 12.37 -24.84 4.06
CA LEU A 140 10.93 -25.01 4.17
C LEU A 140 10.35 -23.99 5.16
N THR A 141 9.68 -22.96 4.64
CA THR A 141 8.95 -21.96 5.43
C THR A 141 7.43 -22.21 5.35
N PHE A 142 6.63 -21.40 6.07
CA PHE A 142 5.16 -21.46 5.94
C PHE A 142 4.64 -20.79 4.68
N MET A 143 5.38 -19.84 4.11
CA MET A 143 4.91 -19.02 2.98
C MET A 143 4.50 -19.82 1.75
N PRO A 144 5.23 -20.86 1.30
CA PRO A 144 4.80 -21.65 0.13
C PRO A 144 3.42 -22.28 0.29
N PHE A 145 3.03 -22.66 1.51
CA PHE A 145 1.68 -23.20 1.80
C PHE A 145 0.60 -22.14 1.56
N PHE A 146 0.83 -20.90 2.04
CA PHE A 146 -0.10 -19.79 1.82
C PHE A 146 -0.19 -19.40 0.35
N VAL A 147 0.94 -19.35 -0.37
CA VAL A 147 0.95 -19.06 -1.80
C VAL A 147 0.15 -20.10 -2.58
N ARG A 148 0.36 -21.38 -2.28
CA ARG A 148 -0.34 -22.47 -2.95
C ARG A 148 -1.85 -22.43 -2.67
N ALA A 149 -2.25 -22.24 -1.42
CA ALA A 149 -3.66 -22.11 -1.04
C ALA A 149 -4.30 -20.88 -1.69
N ALA A 150 -3.57 -19.75 -1.77
CA ALA A 150 -4.05 -18.54 -2.45
C ALA A 150 -4.26 -18.79 -3.96
N VAL A 151 -3.33 -19.47 -4.63
CA VAL A 151 -3.46 -19.83 -6.05
C VAL A 151 -4.71 -20.68 -6.30
N GLU A 152 -4.98 -21.69 -5.47
CA GLU A 152 -6.20 -22.49 -5.59
C GLU A 152 -7.47 -21.67 -5.39
N ALA A 153 -7.47 -20.76 -4.42
CA ALA A 153 -8.59 -19.87 -4.16
C ALA A 153 -8.80 -18.86 -5.31
N LEU A 154 -7.73 -18.28 -5.86
CA LEU A 154 -7.78 -17.34 -7.00
C LEU A 154 -8.34 -18.01 -8.26
N ARG A 155 -7.98 -19.29 -8.51
CA ARG A 155 -8.56 -20.06 -9.63
C ARG A 155 -10.04 -20.34 -9.46
N ALA A 156 -10.51 -20.53 -8.23
CA ALA A 156 -11.93 -20.75 -7.93
C ALA A 156 -12.73 -19.43 -7.97
N PHE A 157 -12.10 -18.30 -7.65
CA PHE A 157 -12.73 -16.97 -7.59
C PHE A 157 -11.93 -15.95 -8.44
N PRO A 158 -12.03 -16.00 -9.78
CA PRO A 158 -11.23 -15.18 -10.70
C PRO A 158 -11.41 -13.68 -10.53
N THR A 159 -12.54 -13.21 -9.99
CA THR A 159 -12.79 -11.79 -9.73
C THR A 159 -11.83 -11.21 -8.68
N VAL A 160 -11.27 -12.04 -7.77
CA VAL A 160 -10.26 -11.64 -6.80
C VAL A 160 -8.89 -11.49 -7.46
N ASN A 161 -8.67 -12.12 -8.64
CA ASN A 161 -7.46 -12.02 -9.45
C ASN A 161 -7.68 -11.07 -10.64
N SER A 162 -8.03 -9.82 -10.38
CA SER A 162 -8.39 -8.86 -11.41
C SER A 162 -7.83 -7.46 -11.15
N SER A 163 -8.05 -6.58 -12.12
CA SER A 163 -7.75 -5.14 -12.05
C SER A 163 -8.94 -4.35 -12.59
N VAL A 164 -9.02 -3.06 -12.21
CA VAL A 164 -10.06 -2.14 -12.69
C VAL A 164 -9.46 -1.20 -13.73
N ASP A 165 -10.07 -1.16 -14.92
CA ASP A 165 -9.75 -0.22 -15.98
C ASP A 165 -11.01 0.58 -16.37
N GLY A 166 -11.16 1.77 -15.80
CA GLY A 166 -12.36 2.59 -15.98
C GLY A 166 -13.62 1.85 -15.54
N THR A 167 -14.46 1.47 -16.48
CA THR A 167 -15.68 0.69 -16.26
C THR A 167 -15.52 -0.80 -16.55
N ASN A 168 -14.30 -1.26 -16.87
CA ASN A 168 -14.00 -2.63 -17.19
C ASN A 168 -13.34 -3.35 -16.01
N ILE A 169 -13.66 -4.65 -15.87
CA ILE A 169 -12.93 -5.57 -14.99
C ILE A 169 -12.01 -6.41 -15.86
N VAL A 170 -10.70 -6.32 -15.62
CA VAL A 170 -9.68 -7.10 -16.31
C VAL A 170 -9.39 -8.34 -15.48
N LEU A 171 -9.91 -9.50 -15.90
CA LEU A 171 -9.65 -10.79 -15.25
C LEU A 171 -8.32 -11.36 -15.72
N HIS A 172 -7.34 -11.47 -14.81
CA HIS A 172 -6.05 -12.09 -15.11
C HIS A 172 -6.18 -13.61 -15.16
N LYS A 173 -5.54 -14.23 -16.14
CA LYS A 173 -5.52 -15.71 -16.27
C LYS A 173 -4.36 -16.30 -15.48
N GLU A 174 -3.24 -15.60 -15.44
CA GLU A 174 -2.05 -15.93 -14.67
C GLU A 174 -2.24 -15.51 -13.21
N CYS A 175 -1.72 -16.30 -12.27
CA CYS A 175 -1.62 -15.95 -10.86
C CYS A 175 -0.19 -15.46 -10.55
N ASN A 176 0.05 -14.17 -10.70
CA ASN A 176 1.32 -13.53 -10.38
C ASN A 176 1.29 -13.00 -8.94
N ILE A 177 1.90 -13.75 -8.02
CA ILE A 177 1.78 -13.50 -6.59
C ILE A 177 2.93 -12.63 -6.08
N GLY A 178 2.62 -11.39 -5.72
CA GLY A 178 3.55 -10.49 -5.04
C GLY A 178 3.72 -10.88 -3.56
N ILE A 179 4.96 -11.01 -3.09
CA ILE A 179 5.27 -11.32 -1.69
C ILE A 179 5.96 -10.11 -1.06
N ALA A 180 5.34 -9.51 -0.06
CA ALA A 180 5.94 -8.37 0.63
C ALA A 180 7.17 -8.80 1.45
N VAL A 181 8.34 -8.25 1.11
CA VAL A 181 9.62 -8.47 1.80
C VAL A 181 10.03 -7.19 2.50
N ALA A 182 10.11 -7.24 3.83
CA ALA A 182 10.62 -6.14 4.63
C ALA A 182 12.16 -6.10 4.55
N LEU A 183 12.69 -4.88 4.39
CA LEU A 183 14.12 -4.58 4.26
C LEU A 183 14.46 -3.40 5.18
N ASP A 184 15.70 -3.26 5.59
CA ASP A 184 16.14 -2.17 6.47
C ASP A 184 15.84 -0.77 5.89
N TRP A 185 15.82 -0.66 4.56
CA TRP A 185 15.58 0.58 3.82
C TRP A 185 14.13 0.74 3.32
N GLY A 186 13.24 -0.22 3.58
CA GLY A 186 11.84 -0.15 3.17
C GLY A 186 11.19 -1.50 2.93
N LEU A 187 10.17 -1.53 2.08
CA LEU A 187 9.43 -2.73 1.69
C LEU A 187 9.47 -2.86 0.17
N ILE A 188 9.71 -4.07 -0.32
CA ILE A 188 9.64 -4.41 -1.74
C ILE A 188 8.72 -5.62 -1.93
N VAL A 189 8.07 -5.72 -3.08
CA VAL A 189 7.10 -6.78 -3.37
C VAL A 189 7.52 -7.53 -4.63
N PRO A 190 8.52 -8.45 -4.54
CA PRO A 190 8.85 -9.32 -5.66
C PRO A 190 7.68 -10.24 -6.01
N VAL A 191 7.59 -10.62 -7.29
CA VAL A 191 6.44 -11.33 -7.85
C VAL A 191 6.85 -12.73 -8.32
N ILE A 192 6.16 -13.73 -7.81
CA ILE A 192 6.22 -15.11 -8.31
C ILE A 192 5.31 -15.18 -9.54
N LYS A 193 5.90 -15.21 -10.72
CA LYS A 193 5.17 -15.30 -11.98
C LYS A 193 4.61 -16.70 -12.19
N ASN A 194 3.40 -16.79 -12.75
CA ASN A 194 2.72 -18.03 -13.11
C ASN A 194 2.75 -19.06 -11.97
N ALA A 195 2.33 -18.61 -10.77
CA ALA A 195 2.40 -19.46 -9.59
C ALA A 195 1.48 -20.70 -9.69
N GLU A 196 0.44 -20.64 -10.53
CA GLU A 196 -0.47 -21.75 -10.86
C GLU A 196 0.20 -22.89 -11.61
N GLU A 197 1.26 -22.62 -12.36
CA GLU A 197 2.02 -23.63 -13.11
C GLU A 197 3.11 -24.30 -12.27
N LYS A 198 3.42 -23.71 -11.11
CA LYS A 198 4.50 -24.22 -10.26
C LYS A 198 3.96 -25.23 -9.24
N ASN A 199 4.69 -26.33 -9.06
CA ASN A 199 4.50 -27.20 -7.91
C ASN A 199 5.02 -26.55 -6.62
N PHE A 200 4.75 -27.16 -5.48
CA PHE A 200 5.15 -26.63 -4.17
C PHE A 200 6.66 -26.30 -4.08
N LEU A 201 7.52 -27.20 -4.56
CA LEU A 201 8.98 -26.98 -4.57
C LEU A 201 9.39 -25.80 -5.46
N GLY A 202 8.76 -25.66 -6.64
CA GLY A 202 8.98 -24.53 -7.55
C GLY A 202 8.62 -23.19 -6.91
N ILE A 203 7.49 -23.12 -6.20
CA ILE A 203 7.09 -21.94 -5.43
C ILE A 203 8.12 -21.66 -4.34
N ALA A 204 8.51 -22.67 -3.55
CA ALA A 204 9.46 -22.49 -2.45
C ALA A 204 10.83 -21.99 -2.93
N ARG A 205 11.36 -22.54 -4.02
CA ARG A 205 12.63 -22.12 -4.64
C ARG A 205 12.56 -20.68 -5.15
N THR A 206 11.53 -20.37 -5.95
CA THR A 206 11.35 -19.03 -6.51
C THR A 206 11.24 -17.98 -5.40
N MET A 207 10.48 -18.26 -4.36
CA MET A 207 10.28 -17.36 -3.25
C MET A 207 11.58 -17.12 -2.44
N ASN A 208 12.34 -18.18 -2.14
CA ASN A 208 13.60 -18.04 -1.42
C ASN A 208 14.64 -17.25 -2.23
N ASP A 209 14.76 -17.51 -3.53
CA ASP A 209 15.64 -16.77 -4.45
C ASP A 209 15.25 -15.28 -4.52
N LEU A 210 13.97 -14.98 -4.75
CA LEU A 210 13.50 -13.61 -4.80
C LEU A 210 13.74 -12.86 -3.48
N ALA A 211 13.49 -13.51 -2.33
CA ALA A 211 13.71 -12.90 -1.02
C ALA A 211 15.20 -12.65 -0.73
N GLU A 212 16.10 -13.54 -1.14
CA GLU A 212 17.54 -13.38 -1.00
C GLU A 212 18.05 -12.24 -1.88
N ARG A 213 17.65 -12.22 -3.15
CA ARG A 213 18.04 -11.15 -4.09
C ARG A 213 17.42 -9.80 -3.72
N ALA A 214 16.24 -9.79 -3.10
CA ALA A 214 15.64 -8.58 -2.54
C ALA A 214 16.54 -7.96 -1.46
N ARG A 215 16.99 -8.77 -0.50
CA ARG A 215 17.90 -8.33 0.57
C ARG A 215 19.25 -7.87 0.03
N ALA A 216 19.74 -8.55 -1.01
CA ALA A 216 21.01 -8.20 -1.69
C ALA A 216 20.89 -7.03 -2.68
N LYS A 217 19.69 -6.42 -2.84
CA LYS A 217 19.40 -5.35 -3.83
C LYS A 217 19.69 -5.75 -5.27
N LYS A 218 19.46 -7.03 -5.62
CA LYS A 218 19.74 -7.63 -6.93
C LYS A 218 18.48 -8.01 -7.71
N LEU A 219 17.31 -7.53 -7.29
CA LEU A 219 16.09 -7.73 -8.06
C LEU A 219 16.10 -6.89 -9.33
N LYS A 220 15.56 -7.46 -10.40
CA LYS A 220 15.33 -6.76 -11.67
C LYS A 220 13.97 -6.04 -11.62
N PRO A 221 13.77 -4.94 -12.39
CA PRO A 221 12.48 -4.24 -12.44
C PRO A 221 11.30 -5.14 -12.81
N GLU A 222 11.51 -6.12 -13.73
CA GLU A 222 10.47 -7.04 -14.19
C GLU A 222 9.99 -7.99 -13.07
N GLU A 223 10.83 -8.22 -12.07
CA GLU A 223 10.53 -9.12 -10.95
C GLU A 223 9.67 -8.47 -9.85
N VAL A 224 9.42 -7.18 -9.96
CA VAL A 224 8.52 -6.43 -9.06
C VAL A 224 7.30 -5.86 -9.80
N ALA A 225 7.18 -6.16 -11.08
CA ALA A 225 6.09 -5.72 -11.94
C ALA A 225 5.08 -6.84 -12.21
N GLU A 226 3.89 -6.47 -12.73
CA GLU A 226 2.85 -7.38 -13.20
C GLU A 226 2.33 -8.37 -12.14
N GLY A 227 2.36 -8.01 -10.86
CA GLY A 227 1.68 -8.75 -9.81
C GLY A 227 0.17 -8.63 -9.97
N THR A 228 -0.57 -9.74 -9.85
CA THR A 228 -2.04 -9.76 -9.95
C THR A 228 -2.72 -9.91 -8.60
N PHE A 229 -2.00 -10.43 -7.61
CA PHE A 229 -2.42 -10.57 -6.22
C PHE A 229 -1.21 -10.38 -5.30
N ALA A 230 -1.40 -9.91 -4.09
CA ALA A 230 -0.30 -9.71 -3.15
C ALA A 230 -0.55 -10.41 -1.81
N ILE A 231 0.55 -10.87 -1.18
CA ILE A 231 0.54 -11.43 0.17
C ILE A 231 1.54 -10.67 1.03
N THR A 232 1.10 -10.20 2.19
CA THR A 232 1.95 -9.57 3.21
C THR A 232 1.90 -10.34 4.52
N ASN A 233 3.02 -10.38 5.23
CA ASN A 233 3.13 -11.17 6.45
C ASN A 233 3.67 -10.32 7.63
N PRO A 234 2.82 -9.52 8.28
CA PRO A 234 3.18 -8.84 9.52
C PRO A 234 3.39 -9.77 10.71
N GLY A 235 2.91 -11.01 10.63
CA GLY A 235 3.08 -12.02 11.66
C GLY A 235 4.53 -12.39 11.97
N VAL A 236 5.47 -12.20 11.04
CA VAL A 236 6.91 -12.40 11.30
C VAL A 236 7.47 -11.39 12.32
N PHE A 237 6.78 -10.30 12.57
CA PHE A 237 7.09 -9.29 13.58
C PHE A 237 6.23 -9.42 14.83
N GLY A 238 5.46 -10.51 14.97
CA GLY A 238 4.57 -10.76 16.10
C GLY A 238 3.21 -10.07 15.98
N GLY A 239 2.86 -9.51 14.82
CA GLY A 239 1.54 -8.90 14.60
C GLY A 239 0.44 -9.97 14.57
N LEU A 240 -0.60 -9.80 15.39
CA LEU A 240 -1.73 -10.72 15.46
C LEU A 240 -2.44 -10.82 14.10
N PHE A 241 -2.75 -9.68 13.52
CA PHE A 241 -3.20 -9.50 12.14
C PHE A 241 -2.97 -8.05 11.69
N GLY A 242 -3.10 -7.78 10.40
CA GLY A 242 -3.03 -6.44 9.82
C GLY A 242 -4.05 -6.30 8.70
N LEU A 243 -4.50 -5.08 8.45
CA LEU A 243 -5.40 -4.74 7.35
C LEU A 243 -4.60 -3.98 6.29
N PRO A 244 -3.95 -4.68 5.35
CA PRO A 244 -3.03 -4.05 4.41
C PRO A 244 -3.76 -3.16 3.41
N VAL A 245 -3.06 -2.13 2.91
CA VAL A 245 -3.53 -1.33 1.78
C VAL A 245 -3.33 -2.13 0.50
N ILE A 246 -4.32 -2.10 -0.39
CA ILE A 246 -4.27 -2.79 -1.68
C ILE A 246 -3.12 -2.24 -2.52
N ASN A 247 -2.31 -3.14 -3.07
CA ASN A 247 -1.22 -2.79 -3.97
C ASN A 247 -1.75 -2.65 -5.40
N GLN A 248 -2.15 -1.44 -5.80
CA GLN A 248 -2.65 -1.20 -7.16
C GLN A 248 -1.65 -1.69 -8.24
N PRO A 249 -2.13 -2.25 -9.37
CA PRO A 249 -3.53 -2.29 -9.85
C PRO A 249 -4.36 -3.48 -9.35
N ASN A 250 -3.85 -4.28 -8.39
CA ASN A 250 -4.59 -5.42 -7.83
C ASN A 250 -5.89 -4.95 -7.15
N VAL A 251 -6.88 -5.83 -7.10
CA VAL A 251 -8.13 -5.57 -6.37
C VAL A 251 -8.14 -6.18 -4.97
N ALA A 252 -7.14 -6.99 -4.62
CA ALA A 252 -7.08 -7.61 -3.31
C ALA A 252 -5.64 -7.88 -2.83
N ILE A 253 -5.48 -7.98 -1.51
CA ILE A 253 -4.24 -8.34 -0.84
C ILE A 253 -4.54 -9.17 0.40
N LEU A 254 -3.81 -10.29 0.58
CA LEU A 254 -3.90 -11.17 1.73
C LEU A 254 -2.88 -10.76 2.80
N GLY A 255 -3.34 -10.58 4.03
CA GLY A 255 -2.50 -10.37 5.21
C GLY A 255 -2.44 -11.64 6.05
N LEU A 256 -1.24 -12.00 6.50
CA LEU A 256 -1.00 -13.16 7.36
C LEU A 256 -0.60 -12.70 8.76
N GLY A 257 -1.35 -13.13 9.77
CA GLY A 257 -1.01 -12.92 11.17
C GLY A 257 0.09 -13.84 11.66
N THR A 258 0.48 -13.69 12.92
CA THR A 258 1.38 -14.64 13.58
C THR A 258 0.71 -16.00 13.74
N ILE A 259 1.50 -17.07 13.55
CA ILE A 259 1.06 -18.45 13.86
C ILE A 259 1.41 -18.72 15.30
N GLU A 260 0.43 -18.88 16.16
CA GLU A 260 0.61 -19.10 17.60
C GLU A 260 -0.29 -20.21 18.14
N LYS A 261 0.13 -20.83 19.24
CA LYS A 261 -0.67 -21.85 19.92
C LYS A 261 -1.77 -21.17 20.72
N ARG A 262 -3.03 -21.57 20.44
CA ARG A 262 -4.20 -21.09 21.15
C ARG A 262 -5.12 -22.23 21.56
N PRO A 263 -5.85 -22.12 22.69
CA PRO A 263 -6.94 -23.02 23.02
C PRO A 263 -8.12 -22.74 22.08
N VAL A 264 -8.63 -23.79 21.47
CA VAL A 264 -9.84 -23.75 20.61
C VAL A 264 -10.76 -24.90 21.00
N VAL A 265 -12.03 -24.75 20.68
CA VAL A 265 -13.02 -25.82 20.89
C VAL A 265 -13.12 -26.66 19.62
N ILE A 266 -12.90 -27.97 19.74
CA ILE A 266 -13.05 -28.96 18.68
C ILE A 266 -13.84 -30.12 19.25
N ASP A 267 -14.94 -30.48 18.64
CA ASP A 267 -15.83 -31.60 19.08
C ASP A 267 -16.19 -31.47 20.58
N ASP A 268 -16.57 -30.27 21.01
CA ASP A 268 -16.91 -29.91 22.39
C ASP A 268 -15.78 -30.06 23.42
N ALA A 269 -14.53 -30.29 22.97
CA ALA A 269 -13.34 -30.38 23.83
C ALA A 269 -12.37 -29.22 23.56
N ILE A 270 -11.66 -28.78 24.62
CA ILE A 270 -10.60 -27.78 24.48
C ILE A 270 -9.35 -28.46 23.93
N ALA A 271 -8.89 -27.96 22.78
CA ALA A 271 -7.66 -28.44 22.14
C ALA A 271 -6.67 -27.25 21.92
N ILE A 272 -5.37 -27.55 22.00
CA ILE A 272 -4.32 -26.59 21.64
C ILE A 272 -4.02 -26.74 20.15
N ARG A 273 -4.20 -25.66 19.38
CA ARG A 273 -3.94 -25.59 17.94
C ARG A 273 -3.00 -24.46 17.59
N SER A 274 -2.26 -24.62 16.50
CA SER A 274 -1.48 -23.53 15.88
C SER A 274 -2.40 -22.72 15.00
N MET A 275 -2.85 -21.58 15.49
CA MET A 275 -3.85 -20.75 14.82
C MET A 275 -3.20 -19.56 14.13
N VAL A 276 -3.79 -19.11 13.01
CA VAL A 276 -3.39 -17.90 12.29
C VAL A 276 -4.63 -17.09 11.93
N TYR A 277 -4.53 -15.77 12.05
CA TYR A 277 -5.49 -14.87 11.42
C TYR A 277 -5.09 -14.59 9.98
N LEU A 278 -6.07 -14.69 9.09
CA LEU A 278 -5.99 -14.36 7.68
C LEU A 278 -6.86 -13.14 7.43
N THR A 279 -6.33 -12.13 6.77
CA THR A 279 -7.07 -10.93 6.43
C THR A 279 -7.07 -10.72 4.93
N LEU A 280 -8.19 -10.37 4.36
CA LEU A 280 -8.31 -9.98 2.96
C LEU A 280 -8.77 -8.52 2.91
N SER A 281 -7.92 -7.64 2.35
CA SER A 281 -8.36 -6.32 1.93
C SER A 281 -8.75 -6.39 0.46
N TYR A 282 -9.93 -5.90 0.10
CA TYR A 282 -10.42 -5.98 -1.28
C TYR A 282 -11.16 -4.73 -1.71
N ASP A 283 -11.14 -4.49 -3.03
CA ASP A 283 -11.81 -3.38 -3.68
C ASP A 283 -13.29 -3.72 -3.91
N HIS A 284 -14.17 -3.04 -3.17
CA HIS A 284 -15.61 -3.34 -3.20
C HIS A 284 -16.31 -2.91 -4.50
N ARG A 285 -15.58 -2.29 -5.43
CA ARG A 285 -16.11 -2.06 -6.79
C ARG A 285 -16.19 -3.34 -7.61
N VAL A 286 -15.40 -4.36 -7.27
CA VAL A 286 -15.24 -5.62 -8.05
C VAL A 286 -15.57 -6.84 -7.21
N VAL A 287 -15.12 -6.86 -5.96
CA VAL A 287 -15.28 -7.99 -5.05
C VAL A 287 -16.30 -7.61 -3.99
N ASP A 288 -17.40 -8.34 -3.93
CA ASP A 288 -18.40 -8.21 -2.87
C ASP A 288 -18.10 -9.11 -1.66
N GLY A 289 -18.83 -8.89 -0.57
CA GLY A 289 -18.64 -9.64 0.68
C GLY A 289 -18.85 -11.15 0.51
N ALA A 290 -19.78 -11.59 -0.33
CA ALA A 290 -20.05 -13.01 -0.55
C ALA A 290 -18.86 -13.69 -1.25
N VAL A 291 -18.33 -13.09 -2.31
CA VAL A 291 -17.15 -13.59 -3.03
C VAL A 291 -15.92 -13.58 -2.11
N ALA A 292 -15.70 -12.48 -1.35
CA ALA A 292 -14.59 -12.37 -0.43
C ALA A 292 -14.60 -13.48 0.63
N HIS A 293 -15.74 -13.74 1.28
CA HIS A 293 -15.86 -14.79 2.28
C HIS A 293 -15.74 -16.20 1.70
N GLN A 294 -16.29 -16.46 0.49
CA GLN A 294 -16.11 -17.74 -0.18
C GLN A 294 -14.66 -17.97 -0.59
N PHE A 295 -13.95 -16.95 -1.06
CA PHE A 295 -12.50 -16.99 -1.31
C PHE A 295 -11.72 -17.35 -0.05
N MET A 296 -11.99 -16.65 1.06
CA MET A 296 -11.33 -16.90 2.34
C MET A 296 -11.66 -18.28 2.89
N ALA A 297 -12.90 -18.75 2.77
CA ALA A 297 -13.30 -20.10 3.16
C ALA A 297 -12.56 -21.18 2.34
N LYS A 298 -12.39 -20.99 1.01
CA LYS A 298 -11.62 -21.90 0.16
C LYS A 298 -10.15 -21.92 0.57
N LEU A 299 -9.55 -20.77 0.80
CA LEU A 299 -8.16 -20.62 1.25
C LEU A 299 -7.95 -21.31 2.60
N LYS A 300 -8.82 -21.04 3.59
CA LYS A 300 -8.84 -21.69 4.91
C LYS A 300 -8.95 -23.21 4.76
N HIS A 301 -9.92 -23.69 4.01
CA HIS A 301 -10.13 -25.13 3.79
C HIS A 301 -8.89 -25.81 3.21
N THR A 302 -8.22 -25.21 2.24
CA THR A 302 -6.99 -25.74 1.64
C THR A 302 -5.85 -25.84 2.67
N LEU A 303 -5.71 -24.84 3.56
CA LEU A 303 -4.69 -24.84 4.61
C LEU A 303 -4.97 -25.88 5.70
N GLU A 304 -6.20 -26.00 6.15
CA GLU A 304 -6.62 -26.92 7.21
C GLU A 304 -6.61 -28.39 6.77
N ASN A 305 -6.84 -28.64 5.47
CA ASN A 305 -6.92 -29.98 4.86
C ASN A 305 -5.79 -30.23 3.86
N TRP A 306 -4.57 -29.88 4.21
CA TRP A 306 -3.43 -29.99 3.32
C TRP A 306 -3.08 -31.45 2.97
N THR A 307 -3.12 -31.79 1.69
CA THR A 307 -2.85 -33.13 1.16
C THR A 307 -1.74 -33.18 0.11
N GLU A 308 -1.33 -32.02 -0.43
CA GLU A 308 -0.30 -31.95 -1.48
C GLU A 308 1.06 -32.45 -0.97
N ASN A 309 1.74 -33.27 -1.79
CA ASN A 309 3.11 -33.66 -1.52
C ASN A 309 4.05 -32.46 -1.69
N ILE A 310 4.95 -32.27 -0.73
CA ILE A 310 5.87 -31.11 -0.72
C ILE A 310 7.26 -31.42 -1.27
N LEU A 311 7.55 -32.70 -1.60
CA LEU A 311 8.80 -33.18 -2.20
C LEU A 311 8.57 -33.69 -3.61
#